data_c9c76d03845f107363fa3eebd51aef9c
#
_entry.id   c9c76d03845f107363fa3eebd51aef9c
#
_cell.length_a   1.000
_cell.length_b   1.000
_cell.length_c   1.000
_cell.angle_alpha   90.00
_cell.angle_beta   90.00
_cell.angle_gamma   90.00
#
_symmetry.space_group_name_H-M   'P 1'
#
loop_
_entity.id
_entity.type
_entity.pdbx_description
1 polymer ?
#
loop_
_entity_poly.entity_id
_entity_poly.type
_entity_poly.pdbx_seq_one_letter_code
_entity_poly.pdbx_strand_id
1 'polypeptide(L)'
;MILDVFSRYVPGWMVATRESAVLAERLIAETAAKEGILPGQLTIHADRGTSMRSKPVALLLADLGIERTHSRPHVSNDNPFSESQFRTLKYRPTFPDRFGSIEDARAFCHVFFTWYNTQHRHSGIGLLTPADVHAGRATEITAARAVTLDAAYAAHPERFVRRPPTPPEVPTAVWINPPTTKEAPPQ
;
A
#
# COMPACT_ATOMS: atom_id res chain seq x y z
N MET A 1 1.12 2.60 -10.55
CA MET A 1 0.73 3.12 -9.23
C MET A 1 1.86 2.95 -8.23
N ILE A 2 1.85 3.73 -7.17
CA ILE A 2 2.74 3.61 -6.00
C ILE A 2 1.89 3.15 -4.83
N LEU A 3 2.37 2.20 -4.04
CA LEU A 3 1.71 1.63 -2.87
C LEU A 3 2.62 1.77 -1.66
N ASP A 4 2.13 2.38 -0.60
CA ASP A 4 2.79 2.31 0.71
C ASP A 4 2.61 0.90 1.29
N VAL A 5 3.73 0.21 1.45
CA VAL A 5 3.74 -1.20 1.87
C VAL A 5 3.22 -1.38 3.31
N PHE A 6 3.41 -0.41 4.18
CA PHE A 6 2.95 -0.46 5.57
C PHE A 6 1.44 -0.24 5.69
N SER A 7 0.96 0.89 5.20
CA SER A 7 -0.45 1.28 5.33
C SER A 7 -1.37 0.67 4.26
N ARG A 8 -0.81 0.13 3.18
CA ARG A 8 -1.54 -0.28 1.96
C ARG A 8 -2.15 0.92 1.20
N TYR A 9 -1.85 2.13 1.58
CA TYR A 9 -2.33 3.33 0.91
C TYR A 9 -1.72 3.48 -0.47
N VAL A 10 -2.51 3.96 -1.42
CA VAL A 10 -2.04 4.28 -2.78
C VAL A 10 -1.93 5.80 -2.90
N PRO A 11 -0.75 6.40 -2.60
CA PRO A 11 -0.55 7.83 -2.67
C PRO A 11 -0.53 8.36 -4.11
N GLY A 12 -0.11 7.54 -5.07
CA GLY A 12 -0.01 7.94 -6.47
C GLY A 12 -0.39 6.85 -7.44
N TRP A 13 -1.14 7.21 -8.47
CA TRP A 13 -1.48 6.32 -9.58
C TRP A 13 -1.62 7.08 -10.90
N MET A 14 -1.44 6.37 -12.00
CA MET A 14 -1.57 6.93 -13.35
C MET A 14 -2.08 5.86 -14.31
N VAL A 15 -2.96 6.27 -15.23
CA VAL A 15 -3.39 5.46 -16.38
C VAL A 15 -2.91 6.13 -17.66
N ALA A 16 -2.19 5.39 -18.47
CA ALA A 16 -1.62 5.84 -19.74
C ALA A 16 -1.78 4.75 -20.81
N THR A 17 -1.71 5.15 -22.08
CA THR A 17 -1.82 4.22 -23.22
C THR A 17 -0.57 3.39 -23.45
N ARG A 18 0.55 3.79 -22.87
CA ARG A 18 1.83 3.10 -22.98
C ARG A 18 2.68 3.33 -21.73
N GLU A 19 3.53 2.37 -21.43
CA GLU A 19 4.58 2.53 -20.43
C GLU A 19 5.72 3.41 -20.99
N SER A 20 6.24 4.32 -20.16
CA SER A 20 7.43 5.10 -20.51
C SER A 20 8.17 5.59 -19.25
N ALA A 21 9.48 5.81 -19.39
CA ALA A 21 10.32 6.37 -18.33
C ALA A 21 9.83 7.75 -17.86
N VAL A 22 9.40 8.61 -18.79
CA VAL A 22 8.89 9.95 -18.47
C VAL A 22 7.63 9.90 -17.62
N LEU A 23 6.73 8.94 -17.89
CA LEU A 23 5.53 8.78 -17.07
C LEU A 23 5.84 8.21 -15.68
N ALA A 24 6.81 7.31 -15.58
CA ALA A 24 7.29 6.80 -14.28
C ALA A 24 7.94 7.92 -13.46
N GLU A 25 8.83 8.70 -14.06
CA GLU A 25 9.48 9.87 -13.47
C GLU A 25 8.43 10.87 -12.94
N ARG A 26 7.48 11.23 -13.77
CA ARG A 26 6.39 12.15 -13.41
C ARG A 26 5.56 11.62 -12.24
N LEU A 27 5.15 10.37 -12.27
CA LEU A 27 4.37 9.75 -11.19
C LEU A 27 5.13 9.78 -9.86
N ILE A 28 6.42 9.46 -9.87
CA ILE A 28 7.27 9.46 -8.68
C ILE A 28 7.41 10.90 -8.15
N ALA A 29 7.76 11.86 -9.02
CA ALA A 29 7.97 13.26 -8.63
C ALA A 29 6.70 13.87 -8.03
N GLU A 30 5.55 13.73 -8.71
CA GLU A 30 4.26 14.24 -8.24
C GLU A 30 3.84 13.62 -6.92
N THR A 31 4.08 12.30 -6.76
CA THR A 31 3.74 11.60 -5.52
C THR A 31 4.65 12.01 -4.37
N ALA A 32 5.96 12.08 -4.58
CA ALA A 32 6.93 12.50 -3.55
C ALA A 32 6.65 13.94 -3.07
N ALA A 33 6.36 14.86 -4.00
CA ALA A 33 6.01 16.24 -3.68
C ALA A 33 4.69 16.32 -2.89
N LYS A 34 3.65 15.57 -3.31
CA LYS A 34 2.35 15.53 -2.64
C LYS A 34 2.45 15.01 -1.21
N GLU A 35 3.24 13.97 -1.00
CA GLU A 35 3.42 13.33 0.32
C GLU A 35 4.49 14.01 1.19
N GLY A 36 5.15 15.05 0.67
CA GLY A 36 6.17 15.81 1.41
C GLY A 36 7.40 14.99 1.78
N ILE A 37 7.81 14.05 0.91
CA ILE A 37 8.94 13.14 1.17
C ILE A 37 10.24 13.93 1.21
N LEU A 38 10.99 13.79 2.31
CA LEU A 38 12.33 14.37 2.46
C LEU A 38 13.42 13.37 2.04
N PRO A 39 14.59 13.86 1.62
CA PRO A 39 15.72 13.00 1.26
C PRO A 39 16.07 12.00 2.37
N GLY A 40 16.31 10.75 2.00
CA GLY A 40 16.67 9.66 2.92
C GLY A 40 15.50 9.03 3.69
N GLN A 41 14.27 9.48 3.47
CA GLN A 41 13.09 8.94 4.18
C GLN A 41 12.44 7.75 3.49
N LEU A 42 12.69 7.55 2.18
CA LEU A 42 11.93 6.59 1.38
C LEU A 42 12.85 5.67 0.60
N THR A 43 12.48 4.40 0.56
CA THR A 43 13.01 3.41 -0.39
C THR A 43 11.88 2.98 -1.34
N ILE A 44 12.08 3.10 -2.65
CA ILE A 44 11.16 2.57 -3.65
C ILE A 44 11.60 1.17 -4.05
N HIS A 45 10.68 0.21 -3.89
CA HIS A 45 10.84 -1.14 -4.41
C HIS A 45 10.02 -1.30 -5.70
N ALA A 46 10.65 -1.81 -6.74
CA ALA A 46 10.00 -2.05 -8.02
C ALA A 46 10.47 -3.35 -8.66
N ASP A 47 9.65 -3.88 -9.58
CA ASP A 47 10.11 -4.90 -10.49
C ASP A 47 11.24 -4.37 -11.41
N ARG A 48 11.77 -5.25 -12.27
CA ARG A 48 12.85 -4.89 -13.21
C ARG A 48 12.32 -4.32 -14.53
N GLY A 49 11.13 -3.73 -14.54
CA GLY A 49 10.56 -3.08 -15.72
C GLY A 49 11.50 -2.03 -16.33
N THR A 50 11.46 -1.87 -17.64
CA THR A 50 12.36 -1.00 -18.40
C THR A 50 12.27 0.46 -17.94
N SER A 51 11.07 0.94 -17.62
CA SER A 51 10.82 2.29 -17.14
C SER A 51 11.51 2.57 -15.81
N MET A 52 11.42 1.63 -14.86
CA MET A 52 12.03 1.78 -13.53
C MET A 52 13.58 1.65 -13.55
N ARG A 53 14.14 1.03 -14.60
CA ARG A 53 15.60 0.90 -14.80
C ARG A 53 16.19 2.03 -15.64
N SER A 54 15.38 2.94 -16.13
CA SER A 54 15.82 4.03 -17.00
C SER A 54 16.72 5.03 -16.28
N LYS A 55 17.61 5.69 -17.04
CA LYS A 55 18.48 6.73 -16.50
C LYS A 55 17.70 7.92 -15.93
N PRO A 56 16.65 8.46 -16.59
CA PRO A 56 15.86 9.56 -16.03
C PRO A 56 15.30 9.25 -14.65
N VAL A 57 14.70 8.07 -14.47
CA VAL A 57 14.17 7.66 -13.16
C VAL A 57 15.29 7.52 -12.12
N ALA A 58 16.46 6.96 -12.51
CA ALA A 58 17.60 6.84 -11.61
C ALA A 58 18.13 8.20 -11.14
N LEU A 59 18.22 9.18 -12.04
CA LEU A 59 18.64 10.54 -11.71
C LEU A 59 17.61 11.23 -10.79
N LEU A 60 16.33 11.16 -11.13
CA LEU A 60 15.26 11.71 -10.27
C LEU A 60 15.33 11.15 -8.84
N LEU A 61 15.47 9.83 -8.68
CA LEU A 61 15.53 9.21 -7.36
C LEU A 61 16.77 9.67 -6.58
N ALA A 62 17.92 9.82 -7.26
CA ALA A 62 19.13 10.37 -6.65
C ALA A 62 18.93 11.83 -6.22
N ASP A 63 18.32 12.67 -7.06
CA ASP A 63 18.03 14.08 -6.75
C ASP A 63 17.05 14.23 -5.58
N LEU A 64 16.07 13.32 -5.48
CA LEU A 64 15.12 13.28 -4.37
C LEU A 64 15.68 12.59 -3.11
N GLY A 65 16.90 12.02 -3.17
CA GLY A 65 17.47 11.24 -2.07
C GLY A 65 16.65 10.00 -1.71
N ILE A 66 15.99 9.38 -2.71
CA ILE A 66 15.16 8.19 -2.56
C ILE A 66 16.00 6.96 -2.95
N GLU A 67 16.12 6.01 -2.04
CA GLU A 67 16.76 4.74 -2.34
C GLU A 67 15.91 3.88 -3.27
N ARG A 68 16.55 3.05 -4.09
CA ARG A 68 15.89 2.14 -5.01
C ARG A 68 16.35 0.70 -4.81
N THR A 69 15.38 -0.17 -4.65
CA THR A 69 15.57 -1.63 -4.64
C THR A 69 14.76 -2.30 -5.76
N HIS A 70 15.15 -3.48 -6.15
CA HIS A 70 14.47 -4.25 -7.19
C HIS A 70 14.20 -5.68 -6.75
N SER A 71 13.11 -6.24 -7.25
CA SER A 71 12.82 -7.67 -7.13
C SER A 71 13.97 -8.51 -7.68
N ARG A 72 14.27 -9.62 -7.00
CA ARG A 72 15.28 -10.60 -7.46
C ARG A 72 14.81 -11.25 -8.76
N PRO A 73 15.72 -11.63 -9.67
CA PRO A 73 15.35 -12.36 -10.89
C PRO A 73 14.65 -13.67 -10.55
N HIS A 74 13.53 -13.94 -11.22
CA HIS A 74 12.78 -15.20 -11.10
C HIS A 74 12.22 -15.54 -9.70
N VAL A 75 12.08 -14.54 -8.82
CA VAL A 75 11.44 -14.72 -7.50
C VAL A 75 10.07 -14.05 -7.51
N SER A 76 9.03 -14.87 -7.60
CA SER A 76 7.63 -14.40 -7.68
C SER A 76 7.14 -13.68 -6.42
N ASN A 77 7.74 -13.96 -5.26
CA ASN A 77 7.29 -13.39 -3.98
C ASN A 77 7.93 -12.03 -3.64
N ASP A 78 8.67 -11.43 -4.55
CA ASP A 78 9.36 -10.17 -4.28
C ASP A 78 8.48 -8.91 -4.50
N ASN A 79 7.22 -9.07 -4.96
CA ASN A 79 6.27 -7.95 -5.09
C ASN A 79 4.83 -8.32 -4.66
N PRO A 80 4.64 -9.00 -3.51
CA PRO A 80 3.36 -9.58 -3.13
C PRO A 80 2.29 -8.52 -2.86
N PHE A 81 2.68 -7.33 -2.41
CA PHE A 81 1.75 -6.26 -2.05
C PHE A 81 1.12 -5.60 -3.27
N SER A 82 1.92 -5.30 -4.29
CA SER A 82 1.43 -4.75 -5.57
C SER A 82 0.55 -5.76 -6.30
N GLU A 83 0.94 -7.04 -6.31
CA GLU A 83 0.15 -8.12 -6.90
C GLU A 83 -1.21 -8.26 -6.21
N SER A 84 -1.22 -8.27 -4.88
CA SER A 84 -2.46 -8.32 -4.08
C SER A 84 -3.38 -7.13 -4.36
N GLN A 85 -2.81 -5.93 -4.47
CA GLN A 85 -3.57 -4.73 -4.77
C GLN A 85 -4.16 -4.78 -6.20
N PHE A 86 -3.36 -5.18 -7.21
CA PHE A 86 -3.88 -5.38 -8.57
C PHE A 86 -4.94 -6.47 -8.64
N ARG A 87 -4.82 -7.52 -7.85
CA ARG A 87 -5.86 -8.54 -7.72
C ARG A 87 -7.16 -7.94 -7.17
N THR A 88 -7.09 -7.12 -6.14
CA THR A 88 -8.26 -6.40 -5.59
C THR A 88 -8.93 -5.51 -6.63
N LEU A 89 -8.14 -4.83 -7.49
CA LEU A 89 -8.67 -4.04 -8.60
C LEU A 89 -9.37 -4.91 -9.64
N LYS A 90 -8.69 -5.94 -10.17
CA LYS A 90 -9.16 -6.74 -11.31
C LYS A 90 -10.34 -7.65 -10.99
N TYR A 91 -10.41 -8.16 -9.76
CA TYR A 91 -11.49 -9.06 -9.35
C TYR A 91 -12.67 -8.34 -8.69
N ARG A 92 -12.69 -7.02 -8.72
CA ARG A 92 -13.87 -6.28 -8.28
C ARG A 92 -15.05 -6.53 -9.24
N PRO A 93 -16.27 -6.81 -8.75
CA PRO A 93 -17.42 -7.09 -9.62
C PRO A 93 -17.75 -5.97 -10.62
N THR A 94 -17.35 -4.74 -10.33
CA THR A 94 -17.54 -3.58 -11.21
C THR A 94 -16.40 -3.36 -12.20
N PHE A 95 -15.34 -4.19 -12.19
CA PHE A 95 -14.26 -4.06 -13.16
C PHE A 95 -14.76 -4.51 -14.53
N PRO A 96 -14.70 -3.64 -15.56
CA PRO A 96 -15.26 -3.99 -16.87
C PRO A 96 -14.31 -4.91 -17.64
N ASP A 97 -14.88 -5.75 -18.50
CA ASP A 97 -14.09 -6.57 -19.43
C ASP A 97 -13.26 -5.72 -20.38
N ARG A 98 -13.78 -4.54 -20.73
CA ARG A 98 -13.13 -3.57 -21.61
C ARG A 98 -13.56 -2.14 -21.26
N PHE A 99 -12.60 -1.22 -21.27
CA PHE A 99 -12.87 0.21 -21.21
C PHE A 99 -13.16 0.77 -22.61
N GLY A 100 -14.11 1.68 -22.72
CA GLY A 100 -14.45 2.34 -23.98
C GLY A 100 -13.37 3.34 -24.43
N SER A 101 -12.73 3.99 -23.44
CA SER A 101 -11.68 5.00 -23.68
C SER A 101 -10.66 4.99 -22.52
N ILE A 102 -9.58 5.75 -22.68
CA ILE A 102 -8.62 5.98 -21.60
C ILE A 102 -9.21 6.85 -20.49
N GLU A 103 -10.13 7.75 -20.85
CA GLU A 103 -10.88 8.59 -19.93
C GLU A 103 -11.78 7.75 -19.02
N ASP A 104 -12.47 6.75 -19.57
CA ASP A 104 -13.27 5.80 -18.81
C ASP A 104 -12.40 5.00 -17.83
N ALA A 105 -11.23 4.54 -18.28
CA ALA A 105 -10.27 3.85 -17.41
C ALA A 105 -9.75 4.74 -16.27
N ARG A 106 -9.51 6.02 -16.55
CA ARG A 106 -9.10 7.01 -15.53
C ARG A 106 -10.22 7.29 -14.54
N ALA A 107 -11.44 7.47 -15.02
CA ALA A 107 -12.62 7.68 -14.17
C ALA A 107 -12.85 6.48 -13.25
N PHE A 108 -12.80 5.27 -13.79
CA PHE A 108 -12.88 4.04 -13.01
C PHE A 108 -11.79 3.95 -11.93
N CYS A 109 -10.53 4.18 -12.30
CA CYS A 109 -9.42 4.15 -11.35
C CYS A 109 -9.53 5.22 -10.27
N HIS A 110 -10.05 6.41 -10.60
CA HIS A 110 -10.30 7.46 -9.61
C HIS A 110 -11.31 7.00 -8.54
N VAL A 111 -12.44 6.46 -8.97
CA VAL A 111 -13.45 5.90 -8.06
C VAL A 111 -12.89 4.73 -7.25
N PHE A 112 -12.16 3.83 -7.93
CA PHE A 112 -11.58 2.67 -7.28
C PHE A 112 -10.55 3.04 -6.20
N PHE A 113 -9.55 3.88 -6.51
CA PHE A 113 -8.51 4.23 -5.55
C PHE A 113 -9.03 5.10 -4.42
N THR A 114 -10.04 5.94 -4.66
CA THR A 114 -10.74 6.66 -3.59
C THR A 114 -11.40 5.68 -2.63
N TRP A 115 -12.20 4.74 -3.14
CA TRP A 115 -12.82 3.69 -2.34
C TRP A 115 -11.78 2.81 -1.63
N TYR A 116 -10.74 2.38 -2.34
CA TYR A 116 -9.70 1.53 -1.79
C TYR A 116 -8.99 2.19 -0.61
N ASN A 117 -8.63 3.44 -0.75
CA ASN A 117 -7.93 4.17 0.30
C ASN A 117 -8.83 4.48 1.51
N THR A 118 -10.11 4.83 1.29
CA THR A 118 -10.96 5.42 2.34
C THR A 118 -12.04 4.49 2.89
N GLN A 119 -12.39 3.41 2.20
CA GLN A 119 -13.51 2.55 2.58
C GLN A 119 -13.14 1.06 2.68
N HIS A 120 -12.19 0.60 1.86
CA HIS A 120 -11.78 -0.79 1.88
C HIS A 120 -11.11 -1.16 3.22
N ARG A 121 -11.70 -2.13 3.93
CA ARG A 121 -11.15 -2.66 5.18
C ARG A 121 -10.16 -3.78 4.87
N HIS A 122 -8.89 -3.58 5.21
CA HIS A 122 -7.84 -4.50 4.86
C HIS A 122 -7.46 -5.40 6.04
N SER A 123 -7.58 -6.72 5.89
CA SER A 123 -7.29 -7.69 6.96
C SER A 123 -5.84 -7.60 7.46
N GLY A 124 -4.88 -7.36 6.57
CA GLY A 124 -3.45 -7.24 6.91
C GLY A 124 -3.06 -5.96 7.68
N ILE A 125 -3.99 -5.06 7.95
CA ILE A 125 -3.80 -3.85 8.76
C ILE A 125 -4.93 -3.70 9.81
N GLY A 126 -5.34 -4.79 10.43
CA GLY A 126 -6.31 -4.77 11.51
C GLY A 126 -7.72 -4.33 11.09
N LEU A 127 -8.15 -4.61 9.87
CA LEU A 127 -9.43 -4.16 9.31
C LEU A 127 -9.62 -2.63 9.37
N LEU A 128 -8.54 -1.87 9.33
CA LEU A 128 -8.56 -0.43 9.12
C LEU A 128 -8.60 -0.11 7.63
N THR A 129 -8.90 1.14 7.29
CA THR A 129 -8.70 1.62 5.92
C THR A 129 -7.24 2.00 5.70
N PRO A 130 -6.70 1.88 4.47
CA PRO A 130 -5.38 2.39 4.16
C PRO A 130 -5.16 3.85 4.59
N ALA A 131 -6.14 4.73 4.36
CA ALA A 131 -6.06 6.13 4.75
C ALA A 131 -5.98 6.34 6.26
N ASP A 132 -6.64 5.52 7.08
CA ASP A 132 -6.56 5.62 8.53
C ASP A 132 -5.16 5.28 9.05
N VAL A 133 -4.56 4.22 8.48
CA VAL A 133 -3.19 3.82 8.87
C VAL A 133 -2.16 4.81 8.37
N HIS A 134 -2.27 5.26 7.11
CA HIS A 134 -1.36 6.22 6.51
C HIS A 134 -1.35 7.58 7.24
N ALA A 135 -2.52 8.02 7.72
CA ALA A 135 -2.66 9.24 8.52
C ALA A 135 -2.32 9.06 10.01
N GLY A 136 -1.80 7.91 10.42
CA GLY A 136 -1.40 7.66 11.82
C GLY A 136 -2.56 7.47 12.80
N ARG A 137 -3.81 7.30 12.34
CA ARG A 137 -5.00 7.18 13.20
C ARG A 137 -5.24 5.77 13.74
N ALA A 138 -4.38 4.81 13.41
CA ALA A 138 -4.58 3.39 13.73
C ALA A 138 -4.77 3.14 15.24
N THR A 139 -3.94 3.76 16.08
CA THR A 139 -3.98 3.59 17.54
C THR A 139 -5.30 4.11 18.13
N GLU A 140 -5.72 5.30 17.72
CA GLU A 140 -6.97 5.92 18.18
C GLU A 140 -8.19 5.04 17.83
N ILE A 141 -8.28 4.62 16.56
CA ILE A 141 -9.40 3.80 16.08
C ILE A 141 -9.41 2.43 16.77
N THR A 142 -8.24 1.83 17.00
CA THR A 142 -8.13 0.54 17.69
C THR A 142 -8.57 0.67 19.14
N ALA A 143 -8.19 1.75 19.84
CA ALA A 143 -8.64 2.03 21.20
C ALA A 143 -10.16 2.21 21.27
N ALA A 144 -10.76 2.97 20.36
CA ALA A 144 -12.22 3.13 20.29
C ALA A 144 -12.96 1.80 20.03
N ARG A 145 -12.39 0.93 19.19
CA ARG A 145 -12.91 -0.43 18.96
C ARG A 145 -12.84 -1.29 20.21
N ALA A 146 -11.75 -1.21 20.98
CA ALA A 146 -11.60 -1.94 22.23
C ALA A 146 -12.72 -1.58 23.22
N VAL A 147 -12.97 -0.29 23.43
CA VAL A 147 -14.07 0.19 24.29
C VAL A 147 -15.43 -0.37 23.84
N THR A 148 -15.69 -0.39 22.54
CA THR A 148 -16.95 -0.95 21.99
C THR A 148 -17.06 -2.46 22.25
N LEU A 149 -15.96 -3.21 22.08
CA LEU A 149 -15.92 -4.65 22.29
C LEU A 149 -16.06 -5.00 23.77
N ASP A 150 -15.43 -4.24 24.67
CA ASP A 150 -15.53 -4.42 26.11
C ASP A 150 -16.98 -4.18 26.60
N ALA A 151 -17.64 -3.12 26.10
CA ALA A 151 -19.04 -2.87 26.39
C ALA A 151 -19.95 -3.98 25.86
N ALA A 152 -19.70 -4.50 24.67
CA ALA A 152 -20.47 -5.61 24.10
C ALA A 152 -20.26 -6.91 24.90
N TYR A 153 -19.04 -7.16 25.39
CA TYR A 153 -18.73 -8.30 26.23
C TYR A 153 -19.42 -8.18 27.60
N ALA A 154 -19.39 -7.01 28.21
CA ALA A 154 -20.06 -6.78 29.49
C ALA A 154 -21.58 -6.97 29.41
N ALA A 155 -22.19 -6.56 28.30
CA ALA A 155 -23.63 -6.71 28.09
C ALA A 155 -24.04 -8.17 27.74
N HIS A 156 -23.20 -8.91 27.04
CA HIS A 156 -23.52 -10.22 26.46
C HIS A 156 -22.34 -11.19 26.50
N PRO A 157 -21.80 -11.55 27.69
CA PRO A 157 -20.63 -12.43 27.80
C PRO A 157 -20.87 -13.82 27.20
N GLU A 158 -22.11 -14.28 27.18
CA GLU A 158 -22.52 -15.59 26.61
C GLU A 158 -22.24 -15.72 25.10
N ARG A 159 -22.10 -14.60 24.39
CA ARG A 159 -21.76 -14.60 22.96
C ARG A 159 -20.28 -14.85 22.67
N PHE A 160 -19.44 -14.73 23.69
CA PHE A 160 -17.98 -14.79 23.57
C PHE A 160 -17.42 -16.03 24.26
N VAL A 161 -17.71 -17.20 23.70
CA VAL A 161 -17.51 -18.52 24.31
C VAL A 161 -16.05 -18.82 24.71
N ARG A 162 -15.06 -18.24 24.02
CA ARG A 162 -13.65 -18.61 24.22
C ARG A 162 -12.87 -17.62 25.09
N ARG A 163 -13.06 -16.32 24.83
CA ARG A 163 -12.34 -15.23 25.52
C ARG A 163 -13.03 -13.89 25.25
N PRO A 164 -12.77 -12.86 26.07
CA PRO A 164 -13.17 -11.50 25.72
C PRO A 164 -12.68 -11.11 24.33
N PRO A 165 -13.47 -10.40 23.53
CA PRO A 165 -13.07 -9.97 22.18
C PRO A 165 -12.01 -8.88 22.27
N THR A 166 -11.06 -8.92 21.33
CA THR A 166 -10.06 -7.85 21.16
C THR A 166 -10.08 -7.35 19.72
N PRO A 167 -9.80 -6.06 19.46
CA PRO A 167 -9.63 -5.59 18.10
C PRO A 167 -8.52 -6.35 17.38
N PRO A 168 -8.64 -6.54 16.05
CA PRO A 168 -7.52 -7.06 15.27
C PRO A 168 -6.29 -6.17 15.39
N GLU A 169 -5.12 -6.79 15.50
CA GLU A 169 -3.85 -6.09 15.63
C GLU A 169 -3.42 -5.43 14.31
N VAL A 170 -2.81 -4.25 14.43
CA VAL A 170 -2.12 -3.58 13.33
C VAL A 170 -0.65 -3.98 13.40
N PRO A 171 -0.01 -4.40 12.30
CA PRO A 171 1.41 -4.77 12.31
C PRO A 171 2.27 -3.56 12.70
N THR A 172 3.31 -3.79 13.48
CA THR A 172 4.29 -2.76 13.85
C THR A 172 5.35 -2.56 12.76
N ALA A 173 5.59 -3.58 11.94
CA ALA A 173 6.50 -3.54 10.80
C ALA A 173 5.99 -4.46 9.68
N VAL A 174 6.32 -4.12 8.45
CA VAL A 174 6.00 -4.89 7.25
C VAL A 174 7.24 -4.99 6.37
N TRP A 175 7.53 -6.17 5.88
CA TRP A 175 8.71 -6.46 5.09
C TRP A 175 8.35 -7.06 3.74
N ILE A 176 9.07 -6.65 2.72
CA ILE A 176 9.25 -7.43 1.49
C ILE A 176 10.54 -8.23 1.71
N ASN A 177 10.43 -9.54 1.95
CA ASN A 177 11.54 -10.40 2.35
C ASN A 177 12.18 -9.97 3.68
N PRO A 178 11.65 -10.42 4.83
CA PRO A 178 12.23 -10.09 6.12
C PRO A 178 13.71 -10.52 6.18
N PRO A 179 14.59 -9.75 6.85
CA PRO A 179 15.98 -10.10 7.01
C PRO A 179 16.08 -11.47 7.68
N THR A 180 16.95 -12.33 7.16
CA THR A 180 17.26 -13.60 7.81
C THR A 180 18.01 -13.31 9.12
N THR A 181 17.69 -14.04 10.18
CA THR A 181 18.21 -13.86 11.56
C THR A 181 19.75 -13.88 11.68
N LYS A 182 20.48 -14.14 10.58
CA LYS A 182 21.94 -14.14 10.52
C LYS A 182 22.57 -12.76 10.24
N GLU A 183 21.79 -11.75 9.92
CA GLU A 183 22.27 -10.40 9.57
C GLU A 183 21.91 -9.34 10.61
N ALA A 184 21.50 -9.73 11.83
CA ALA A 184 21.39 -8.77 12.92
C ALA A 184 22.81 -8.27 13.27
N PRO A 185 23.10 -6.96 13.22
CA PRO A 185 24.41 -6.45 13.62
C PRO A 185 24.66 -6.82 15.09
N PRO A 186 25.91 -7.09 15.49
CA PRO A 186 26.26 -7.28 16.88
C PRO A 186 25.92 -6.01 17.66
N GLN A 187 25.29 -6.20 18.83
CA GLN A 187 24.95 -5.13 19.79
C GLN A 187 26.20 -4.44 20.29
#